data_5e77752b7dc98467f3c81829968bce66
#
_entry.id   5e77752b7dc98467f3c81829968bce66
#
_cell.length_a   1.000
_cell.length_b   1.000
_cell.length_c   1.000
_cell.angle_alpha   90.00
_cell.angle_beta   90.00
_cell.angle_gamma   90.00
#
_symmetry.space_group_name_H-M   'P 1'
#
loop_
_entity.id
_entity.type
_entity.pdbx_description
1 polymer ?
#
loop_
_entity_poly.entity_id
_entity_poly.type
_entity_poly.pdbx_seq_one_letter_code
_entity_poly.pdbx_strand_id
1 'polypeptide(L)'
;SDVIIATRTSNIGMGGPAMVEGGGLGVFKPEQIGPAAVQHGNGVIDILVDDEAQAVAAARQYLSYFQGPVADFTAPPAAALRDVVPENRLRVYDTRQAMEGIADVGTLQHLRTGFGQGIHTALARIGGRPVGLMANNPAHLGGAIDTDAADKAARFLQLCNAHGLPLVS
;
A
#
# COMPACT_ATOMS: atom_id res chain seq x y z
N SER A 1 12.20 5.87 6.89
CA SER A 1 12.15 4.72 5.99
C SER A 1 11.10 4.96 4.92
N ASP A 2 11.29 4.36 3.77
CA ASP A 2 10.38 4.53 2.62
C ASP A 2 9.14 3.64 2.76
N VAL A 3 9.32 2.41 3.23
CA VAL A 3 8.23 1.45 3.50
C VAL A 3 8.46 0.80 4.85
N ILE A 4 7.39 0.66 5.62
CA ILE A 4 7.34 -0.05 6.90
C ILE A 4 6.47 -1.29 6.74
N ILE A 5 7.09 -2.46 6.94
CA ILE A 5 6.42 -3.76 6.95
C ILE A 5 6.36 -4.24 8.39
N ALA A 6 5.19 -4.62 8.85
CA ALA A 6 5.00 -5.06 10.23
C ALA A 6 4.04 -6.25 10.32
N THR A 7 4.22 -7.10 11.33
CA THR A 7 3.25 -8.13 11.69
C THR A 7 2.13 -7.55 12.54
N ARG A 8 0.99 -8.25 12.63
CA ARG A 8 -0.17 -7.80 13.42
C ARG A 8 0.13 -7.69 14.92
N THR A 9 1.16 -8.36 15.40
CA THR A 9 1.61 -8.34 16.80
C THR A 9 2.68 -7.30 17.08
N SER A 10 3.13 -6.56 16.06
CA SER A 10 4.16 -5.53 16.21
C SER A 10 3.64 -4.29 16.93
N ASN A 11 4.54 -3.63 17.63
CA ASN A 11 4.33 -2.32 18.24
C ASN A 11 5.37 -1.34 17.69
N ILE A 12 4.92 -0.23 17.14
CA ILE A 12 5.77 0.80 16.54
C ILE A 12 5.48 2.13 17.22
N GLY A 13 6.34 2.52 18.14
CA GLY A 13 6.26 3.79 18.86
C GLY A 13 7.60 4.50 18.84
N MET A 14 7.59 5.83 18.99
CA MET A 14 8.81 6.63 19.09
C MET A 14 9.48 6.53 20.48
N GLY A 15 8.73 6.12 21.49
CA GLY A 15 9.21 5.92 22.85
C GLY A 15 8.58 4.71 23.51
N GLY A 16 9.33 4.05 24.39
CA GLY A 16 8.81 2.94 25.20
C GLY A 16 8.06 3.42 26.46
N PRO A 17 7.49 2.49 27.25
CA PRO A 17 6.72 2.81 28.47
C PRO A 17 7.45 3.77 29.43
N ALA A 18 8.74 3.54 29.67
CA ALA A 18 9.53 4.39 30.56
C ALA A 18 9.66 5.86 30.08
N MET A 19 9.71 6.08 28.76
CA MET A 19 9.73 7.45 28.21
C MET A 19 8.39 8.14 28.37
N VAL A 20 7.30 7.41 28.14
CA VAL A 20 5.92 7.95 28.30
C VAL A 20 5.65 8.31 29.75
N GLU A 21 6.03 7.42 30.69
CA GLU A 21 5.90 7.65 32.14
C GLU A 21 6.79 8.82 32.59
N GLY A 22 8.07 8.84 32.18
CA GLY A 22 8.99 9.92 32.51
C GLY A 22 8.57 11.28 31.94
N GLY A 23 7.81 11.31 30.84
CA GLY A 23 7.18 12.49 30.27
C GLY A 23 5.86 12.91 30.96
N GLY A 24 5.44 12.23 32.02
CA GLY A 24 4.19 12.54 32.74
C GLY A 24 2.90 12.22 31.97
N LEU A 25 2.98 11.39 30.93
CA LEU A 25 1.84 11.06 30.06
C LEU A 25 1.04 9.83 30.52
N GLY A 26 1.41 9.26 31.69
CA GLY A 26 0.78 8.08 32.28
C GLY A 26 1.63 6.81 32.20
N VAL A 27 1.10 5.75 32.82
CA VAL A 27 1.75 4.42 32.83
C VAL A 27 1.05 3.52 31.83
N PHE A 28 1.79 3.01 30.87
CA PHE A 28 1.27 2.14 29.81
C PHE A 28 2.07 0.84 29.73
N LYS A 29 1.38 -0.24 29.34
CA LYS A 29 2.06 -1.48 28.97
C LYS A 29 2.69 -1.38 27.59
N PRO A 30 3.75 -2.14 27.28
CA PRO A 30 4.39 -2.11 25.96
C PRO A 30 3.40 -2.29 24.80
N GLU A 31 2.42 -3.20 24.94
CA GLU A 31 1.43 -3.51 23.92
C GLU A 31 0.44 -2.37 23.62
N GLN A 32 0.37 -1.38 24.50
CA GLN A 32 -0.49 -0.20 24.37
C GLN A 32 0.18 0.94 23.61
N ILE A 33 1.52 0.85 23.37
CA ILE A 33 2.29 1.90 22.72
C ILE A 33 2.51 1.53 21.27
N GLY A 34 1.81 2.22 20.35
CA GLY A 34 1.91 2.04 18.92
C GLY A 34 1.54 0.65 18.42
N PRO A 35 0.41 0.04 18.85
CA PRO A 35 0.02 -1.27 18.36
C PRO A 35 -0.23 -1.23 16.84
N ALA A 36 0.12 -2.32 16.15
CA ALA A 36 0.08 -2.41 14.70
C ALA A 36 -1.27 -2.04 14.09
N ALA A 37 -2.37 -2.36 14.76
CA ALA A 37 -3.71 -2.02 14.28
C ALA A 37 -3.93 -0.50 14.19
N VAL A 38 -3.44 0.27 15.17
CA VAL A 38 -3.51 1.75 15.17
C VAL A 38 -2.57 2.31 14.11
N GLN A 39 -1.34 1.80 14.07
CA GLN A 39 -0.31 2.28 13.15
C GLN A 39 -0.60 1.93 11.67
N HIS A 40 -1.38 0.90 11.41
CA HIS A 40 -1.90 0.59 10.08
C HIS A 40 -3.02 1.56 9.67
N GLY A 41 -3.92 1.87 10.61
CA GLY A 41 -5.04 2.79 10.37
C GLY A 41 -4.62 4.26 10.18
N ASN A 42 -3.49 4.67 10.74
CA ASN A 42 -2.98 6.05 10.63
C ASN A 42 -1.87 6.22 9.55
N GLY A 43 -1.58 5.17 8.78
CA GLY A 43 -0.65 5.24 7.65
C GLY A 43 0.84 5.13 8.00
N VAL A 44 1.20 4.79 9.24
CA VAL A 44 2.60 4.50 9.61
C VAL A 44 3.06 3.18 9.02
N ILE A 45 2.22 2.13 9.06
CA ILE A 45 2.53 0.84 8.45
C ILE A 45 2.04 0.83 7.01
N ASP A 46 2.97 0.58 6.09
CA ASP A 46 2.67 0.46 4.66
C ASP A 46 2.14 -0.93 4.29
N ILE A 47 2.73 -1.98 4.86
CA ILE A 47 2.35 -3.38 4.61
C ILE A 47 2.18 -4.09 5.95
N LEU A 48 0.94 -4.53 6.24
CA LEU A 48 0.62 -5.32 7.41
C LEU A 48 0.46 -6.78 7.02
N VAL A 49 1.19 -7.66 7.68
CA VAL A 49 1.21 -9.10 7.43
C VAL A 49 0.93 -9.90 8.71
N ASP A 50 0.66 -11.19 8.58
CA ASP A 50 0.28 -12.02 9.72
C ASP A 50 1.50 -12.54 10.49
N ASP A 51 2.60 -12.84 9.81
CA ASP A 51 3.81 -13.44 10.41
C ASP A 51 5.11 -12.93 9.76
N GLU A 52 6.24 -13.33 10.34
CA GLU A 52 7.57 -12.94 9.90
C GLU A 52 7.94 -13.53 8.52
N ALA A 53 7.44 -14.71 8.17
CA ALA A 53 7.69 -15.30 6.86
C ALA A 53 7.05 -14.46 5.76
N GLN A 54 5.82 -14.00 5.97
CA GLN A 54 5.14 -13.05 5.08
C GLN A 54 5.85 -11.70 5.05
N ALA A 55 6.37 -11.22 6.18
CA ALA A 55 7.14 -9.97 6.23
C ALA A 55 8.41 -10.06 5.37
N VAL A 56 9.14 -11.17 5.43
CA VAL A 56 10.32 -11.42 4.59
C VAL A 56 9.93 -11.52 3.12
N ALA A 57 8.83 -12.21 2.79
CA ALA A 57 8.34 -12.31 1.42
C ALA A 57 7.95 -10.93 0.86
N ALA A 58 7.20 -10.14 1.63
CA ALA A 58 6.82 -8.78 1.26
C ALA A 58 8.03 -7.86 1.06
N ALA A 59 9.04 -7.97 1.93
CA ALA A 59 10.29 -7.21 1.79
C ALA A 59 11.08 -7.59 0.54
N ARG A 60 11.18 -8.88 0.22
CA ARG A 60 11.82 -9.35 -1.01
C ARG A 60 11.08 -8.87 -2.24
N GLN A 61 9.75 -8.93 -2.24
CA GLN A 61 8.93 -8.42 -3.32
C GLN A 61 9.15 -6.92 -3.49
N TYR A 62 9.09 -6.14 -2.42
CA TYR A 62 9.36 -4.70 -2.43
C TYR A 62 10.74 -4.37 -3.04
N LEU A 63 11.79 -5.02 -2.55
CA LEU A 63 13.15 -4.79 -3.06
C LEU A 63 13.31 -5.19 -4.53
N SER A 64 12.53 -6.16 -5.02
CA SER A 64 12.61 -6.59 -6.41
C SER A 64 12.26 -5.49 -7.42
N TYR A 65 11.37 -4.55 -7.06
CA TYR A 65 10.98 -3.46 -7.96
C TYR A 65 12.14 -2.50 -8.30
N PHE A 66 13.19 -2.49 -7.49
CA PHE A 66 14.37 -1.62 -7.67
C PHE A 66 15.55 -2.33 -8.33
N GLN A 67 15.38 -3.59 -8.75
CA GLN A 67 16.41 -4.39 -9.42
C GLN A 67 16.34 -4.28 -10.96
N GLY A 68 15.52 -3.38 -11.49
CA GLY A 68 15.30 -3.23 -12.92
C GLY A 68 14.26 -4.17 -13.51
N PRO A 69 14.15 -4.24 -14.84
CA PRO A 69 13.19 -5.09 -15.53
C PRO A 69 13.54 -6.57 -15.39
N VAL A 70 12.50 -7.43 -15.47
CA VAL A 70 12.63 -8.90 -15.55
C VAL A 70 12.16 -9.38 -16.92
N ALA A 71 12.81 -10.43 -17.45
CA ALA A 71 12.45 -11.00 -18.73
C ALA A 71 11.27 -11.97 -18.64
N ASP A 72 11.18 -12.70 -17.52
CA ASP A 72 10.11 -13.66 -17.26
C ASP A 72 8.94 -12.96 -16.55
N PHE A 73 7.84 -12.76 -17.26
CA PHE A 73 6.61 -12.22 -16.72
C PHE A 73 5.39 -12.86 -17.40
N THR A 74 4.27 -12.85 -16.72
CA THR A 74 2.98 -13.30 -17.25
C THR A 74 2.04 -12.11 -17.31
N ALA A 75 1.69 -11.66 -18.51
CA ALA A 75 0.70 -10.61 -18.68
C ALA A 75 -0.70 -11.13 -18.32
N PRO A 76 -1.56 -10.31 -17.69
CA PRO A 76 -2.94 -10.68 -17.47
C PRO A 76 -3.68 -10.84 -18.81
N PRO A 77 -4.71 -11.69 -18.90
CA PRO A 77 -5.48 -11.83 -20.12
C PRO A 77 -6.21 -10.52 -20.42
N ALA A 78 -6.08 -9.99 -21.65
CA ALA A 78 -6.70 -8.72 -22.06
C ALA A 78 -8.24 -8.68 -21.88
N ALA A 79 -8.89 -9.86 -21.89
CA ALA A 79 -10.32 -9.99 -21.62
C ALA A 79 -10.69 -9.65 -20.16
N ALA A 80 -9.76 -9.76 -19.21
CA ALA A 80 -10.03 -9.50 -17.80
C ALA A 80 -10.46 -8.04 -17.52
N LEU A 81 -10.09 -7.10 -18.37
CA LEU A 81 -10.43 -5.68 -18.21
C LEU A 81 -11.82 -5.30 -18.80
N ARG A 82 -12.40 -6.13 -19.65
CA ARG A 82 -13.64 -5.77 -20.37
C ARG A 82 -14.83 -5.56 -19.46
N ASP A 83 -14.91 -6.35 -18.39
CA ASP A 83 -16.07 -6.38 -17.49
C ASP A 83 -15.79 -5.65 -16.16
N VAL A 84 -14.59 -5.08 -15.98
CA VAL A 84 -14.22 -4.35 -14.75
C VAL A 84 -15.00 -3.05 -14.62
N VAL A 85 -15.14 -2.31 -15.72
CA VAL A 85 -15.91 -1.06 -15.75
C VAL A 85 -17.32 -1.36 -16.21
N PRO A 86 -18.35 -1.19 -15.36
CA PRO A 86 -19.72 -1.49 -15.72
C PRO A 86 -20.22 -0.54 -16.81
N GLU A 87 -21.08 -1.04 -17.72
CA GLU A 87 -21.72 -0.22 -18.75
C GLU A 87 -22.52 0.94 -18.14
N ASN A 88 -23.18 0.69 -17.01
CA ASN A 88 -23.84 1.74 -16.25
C ASN A 88 -22.82 2.53 -15.44
N ARG A 89 -22.48 3.72 -15.91
CA ARG A 89 -21.50 4.63 -15.29
C ARG A 89 -21.87 5.13 -13.88
N LEU A 90 -23.09 4.91 -13.43
CA LEU A 90 -23.52 5.23 -12.06
C LEU A 90 -23.19 4.12 -11.05
N ARG A 91 -22.76 2.95 -11.53
CA ARG A 91 -22.34 1.85 -10.66
C ARG A 91 -20.91 2.03 -10.20
N VAL A 92 -20.71 1.91 -8.91
CA VAL A 92 -19.38 1.81 -8.29
C VAL A 92 -18.76 0.47 -8.68
N TYR A 93 -17.46 0.47 -8.97
CA TYR A 93 -16.66 -0.73 -9.24
C TYR A 93 -15.35 -0.68 -8.46
N ASP A 94 -14.75 -1.84 -8.25
CA ASP A 94 -13.47 -1.94 -7.53
C ASP A 94 -12.31 -1.68 -8.51
N THR A 95 -11.70 -0.51 -8.40
CA THR A 95 -10.56 -0.12 -9.25
C THR A 95 -9.31 -0.97 -9.02
N ARG A 96 -9.22 -1.74 -7.91
CA ARG A 96 -8.14 -2.72 -7.71
C ARG A 96 -8.18 -3.80 -8.78
N GLN A 97 -9.36 -4.20 -9.25
CA GLN A 97 -9.49 -5.15 -10.36
C GLN A 97 -8.90 -4.60 -11.66
N ALA A 98 -9.03 -3.28 -11.90
CA ALA A 98 -8.37 -2.65 -13.03
C ALA A 98 -6.85 -2.65 -12.85
N MET A 99 -6.33 -2.36 -11.65
CA MET A 99 -4.90 -2.44 -11.34
C MET A 99 -4.36 -3.86 -11.55
N GLU A 100 -5.09 -4.90 -11.08
CA GLU A 100 -4.74 -6.31 -11.30
C GLU A 100 -4.77 -6.69 -12.78
N GLY A 101 -5.72 -6.14 -13.54
CA GLY A 101 -5.87 -6.43 -14.97
C GLY A 101 -4.82 -5.79 -15.88
N ILE A 102 -4.05 -4.82 -15.39
CA ILE A 102 -2.93 -4.21 -16.12
C ILE A 102 -1.55 -4.64 -15.61
N ALA A 103 -1.46 -5.07 -14.35
CA ALA A 103 -0.21 -5.52 -13.75
C ALA A 103 0.12 -6.95 -14.17
N ASP A 104 1.39 -7.26 -14.33
CA ASP A 104 1.84 -8.65 -14.52
C ASP A 104 1.39 -9.52 -13.36
N VAL A 105 0.98 -10.75 -13.64
CA VAL A 105 0.38 -11.67 -12.66
C VAL A 105 1.30 -11.86 -11.45
N GLY A 106 0.75 -11.67 -10.25
CA GLY A 106 1.45 -11.84 -8.97
C GLY A 106 2.44 -10.74 -8.61
N THR A 107 2.47 -9.63 -9.38
CA THR A 107 3.40 -8.53 -9.10
C THR A 107 2.79 -7.35 -8.37
N LEU A 108 1.48 -7.32 -8.12
CA LEU A 108 0.83 -6.20 -7.47
C LEU A 108 1.07 -6.23 -5.96
N GLN A 109 1.70 -5.21 -5.41
CA GLN A 109 1.95 -5.04 -3.99
C GLN A 109 1.33 -3.74 -3.49
N HIS A 110 0.17 -3.85 -2.84
CA HIS A 110 -0.53 -2.70 -2.28
C HIS A 110 0.21 -2.10 -1.09
N LEU A 111 0.19 -0.76 -0.99
CA LEU A 111 0.76 0.00 0.13
C LEU A 111 -0.34 0.78 0.86
N ARG A 112 -0.25 0.85 2.20
CA ARG A 112 -1.15 1.62 3.07
C ARG A 112 -2.62 1.28 2.90
N THR A 113 -2.92 0.00 2.85
CA THR A 113 -4.31 -0.47 2.67
C THR A 113 -5.26 -0.08 3.79
N GLY A 114 -4.74 0.20 4.99
CA GLY A 114 -5.52 0.65 6.16
C GLY A 114 -5.75 2.16 6.25
N PHE A 115 -5.05 2.96 5.44
CA PHE A 115 -5.07 4.43 5.52
C PHE A 115 -5.45 5.05 4.17
N GLY A 116 -6.08 6.23 4.19
CA GLY A 116 -6.41 6.99 2.99
C GLY A 116 -7.25 6.18 2.01
N GLN A 117 -8.45 5.77 2.42
CA GLN A 117 -9.31 4.84 1.69
C GLN A 117 -9.81 5.40 0.34
N GLY A 118 -9.72 6.71 0.12
CA GLY A 118 -10.13 7.36 -1.14
C GLY A 118 -9.22 7.03 -2.33
N ILE A 119 -8.04 6.44 -2.09
CA ILE A 119 -7.09 6.09 -3.14
C ILE A 119 -6.39 4.76 -2.87
N HIS A 120 -6.18 3.98 -3.93
CA HIS A 120 -5.34 2.78 -3.92
C HIS A 120 -3.95 3.12 -4.45
N THR A 121 -2.92 2.64 -3.79
CA THR A 121 -1.52 2.77 -4.19
C THR A 121 -0.86 1.40 -4.17
N ALA A 122 -0.11 1.07 -5.20
CA ALA A 122 0.61 -0.20 -5.29
C ALA A 122 1.87 -0.08 -6.14
N LEU A 123 2.87 -0.88 -5.83
CA LEU A 123 3.96 -1.19 -6.75
C LEU A 123 3.57 -2.41 -7.57
N ALA A 124 3.97 -2.45 -8.83
CA ALA A 124 3.66 -3.53 -9.75
C ALA A 124 4.73 -3.66 -10.83
N ARG A 125 4.54 -4.63 -11.72
CA ARG A 125 5.26 -4.69 -13.00
C ARG A 125 4.26 -4.68 -14.15
N ILE A 126 4.65 -4.06 -15.25
CA ILE A 126 3.93 -4.10 -16.53
C ILE A 126 4.95 -4.46 -17.61
N GLY A 127 4.76 -5.60 -18.25
CA GLY A 127 5.71 -6.14 -19.20
C GLY A 127 7.11 -6.34 -18.60
N GLY A 128 7.19 -6.84 -17.37
CA GLY A 128 8.40 -7.04 -16.59
C GLY A 128 9.02 -5.78 -16.00
N ARG A 129 8.53 -4.57 -16.33
CA ARG A 129 9.09 -3.29 -15.89
C ARG A 129 8.40 -2.80 -14.61
N PRO A 130 9.15 -2.39 -13.57
CA PRO A 130 8.57 -1.89 -12.35
C PRO A 130 7.90 -0.53 -12.55
N VAL A 131 6.72 -0.36 -11.96
CA VAL A 131 5.90 0.86 -12.03
C VAL A 131 5.19 1.09 -10.71
N GLY A 132 4.84 2.35 -10.42
CA GLY A 132 3.83 2.69 -9.44
C GLY A 132 2.45 2.71 -10.07
N LEU A 133 1.45 2.16 -9.39
CA LEU A 133 0.04 2.25 -9.78
C LEU A 133 -0.75 3.00 -8.72
N MET A 134 -1.59 3.92 -9.17
CA MET A 134 -2.46 4.71 -8.30
C MET A 134 -3.85 4.82 -8.91
N ALA A 135 -4.90 4.58 -8.14
CA ALA A 135 -6.27 4.66 -8.61
C ALA A 135 -7.21 5.20 -7.54
N ASN A 136 -8.15 6.05 -7.92
CA ASN A 136 -9.22 6.48 -7.02
C ASN A 136 -10.06 5.28 -6.57
N ASN A 137 -10.60 5.35 -5.36
CA ASN A 137 -11.54 4.36 -4.86
C ASN A 137 -12.97 4.90 -4.90
N PRO A 138 -13.79 4.52 -5.90
CA PRO A 138 -15.16 5.01 -6.01
C PRO A 138 -16.07 4.55 -4.85
N ALA A 139 -15.69 3.50 -4.14
CA ALA A 139 -16.45 3.01 -2.97
C ALA A 139 -16.29 3.92 -1.74
N HIS A 140 -15.27 4.81 -1.72
CA HIS A 140 -15.06 5.79 -0.67
C HIS A 140 -15.46 7.18 -1.16
N LEU A 141 -16.43 7.80 -0.52
CA LEU A 141 -16.94 9.16 -0.83
C LEU A 141 -17.20 9.40 -2.34
N GLY A 142 -17.65 8.37 -3.07
CA GLY A 142 -17.88 8.48 -4.52
C GLY A 142 -16.63 8.70 -5.36
N GLY A 143 -15.43 8.38 -4.83
CA GLY A 143 -14.14 8.59 -5.51
C GLY A 143 -13.49 9.95 -5.22
N ALA A 144 -14.02 10.73 -4.28
CA ALA A 144 -13.39 11.97 -3.85
C ALA A 144 -12.09 11.69 -3.08
N ILE A 145 -11.11 12.56 -3.29
CA ILE A 145 -9.86 12.54 -2.56
C ILE A 145 -10.01 13.41 -1.31
N ASP A 146 -10.06 12.79 -0.15
CA ASP A 146 -9.99 13.46 1.15
C ASP A 146 -8.54 13.73 1.57
N THR A 147 -8.35 14.33 2.73
CA THR A 147 -7.03 14.70 3.25
C THR A 147 -6.11 13.48 3.39
N ASP A 148 -6.61 12.38 3.96
CA ASP A 148 -5.82 11.18 4.18
C ASP A 148 -5.43 10.52 2.85
N ALA A 149 -6.34 10.51 1.87
CA ALA A 149 -6.06 10.01 0.53
C ALA A 149 -5.03 10.90 -0.20
N ALA A 150 -5.10 12.22 -0.03
CA ALA A 150 -4.11 13.15 -0.58
C ALA A 150 -2.72 12.93 0.02
N ASP A 151 -2.62 12.77 1.35
CA ASP A 151 -1.37 12.48 2.04
C ASP A 151 -0.77 11.12 1.60
N LYS A 152 -1.61 10.10 1.47
CA LYS A 152 -1.21 8.79 0.94
C LYS A 152 -0.67 8.90 -0.49
N ALA A 153 -1.37 9.63 -1.36
CA ALA A 153 -0.95 9.86 -2.74
C ALA A 153 0.38 10.62 -2.80
N ALA A 154 0.52 11.71 -2.04
CA ALA A 154 1.73 12.52 -2.00
C ALA A 154 2.95 11.70 -1.56
N ARG A 155 2.78 10.87 -0.51
CA ARG A 155 3.84 9.98 -0.03
C ARG A 155 4.21 8.93 -1.08
N PHE A 156 3.24 8.36 -1.78
CA PHE A 156 3.48 7.38 -2.84
C PHE A 156 4.19 8.00 -4.06
N LEU A 157 3.80 9.21 -4.44
CA LEU A 157 4.48 9.98 -5.49
C LEU A 157 5.95 10.24 -5.13
N GLN A 158 6.23 10.62 -3.87
CA GLN A 158 7.60 10.81 -3.38
C GLN A 158 8.42 9.50 -3.47
N LEU A 159 7.83 8.36 -3.10
CA LEU A 159 8.46 7.04 -3.21
C LEU A 159 8.84 6.74 -4.67
N CYS A 160 7.88 6.87 -5.59
CA CYS A 160 8.11 6.62 -7.01
C CYS A 160 9.18 7.55 -7.57
N ASN A 161 9.12 8.84 -7.24
CA ASN A 161 10.09 9.84 -7.70
C ASN A 161 11.51 9.55 -7.17
N ALA A 162 11.64 9.21 -5.88
CA ALA A 162 12.94 8.93 -5.25
C ALA A 162 13.67 7.74 -5.90
N HIS A 163 12.90 6.76 -6.38
CA HIS A 163 13.43 5.55 -7.01
C HIS A 163 13.35 5.55 -8.54
N GLY A 164 12.91 6.65 -9.15
CA GLY A 164 12.79 6.76 -10.61
C GLY A 164 11.77 5.81 -11.23
N LEU A 165 10.73 5.43 -10.49
CA LEU A 165 9.66 4.58 -10.98
C LEU A 165 8.63 5.41 -11.77
N PRO A 166 8.30 5.01 -13.02
CA PRO A 166 7.17 5.61 -13.71
C PRO A 166 5.85 5.33 -12.97
N LEU A 167 4.95 6.31 -12.99
CA LEU A 167 3.65 6.20 -12.36
C LEU A 167 2.55 6.10 -13.42
N VAL A 168 1.60 5.19 -13.19
CA VAL A 168 0.33 5.08 -13.93
C VAL A 168 -0.82 5.38 -12.97
N SER A 169 -1.73 6.28 -13.35
CA SER A 169 -2.90 6.67 -12.57
C SER A 169 -4.15 6.68 -13.45
#